data_0b488c77e41cf1a68d974e8514be2d49
#
_entry.id   0b488c77e41cf1a68d974e8514be2d49
#
_cell.length_a   1.000
_cell.length_b   1.000
_cell.length_c   1.000
_cell.angle_alpha   90.00
_cell.angle_beta   90.00
_cell.angle_gamma   90.00
#
_symmetry.space_group_name_H-M   'P 1'
#
loop_
_entity.id
_entity.type
_entity.pdbx_description
1 polymer ?
#
loop_
_entity_poly.entity_id
_entity_poly.type
_entity_poly.pdbx_seq_one_letter_code
_entity_poly.pdbx_strand_id
1 'polypeptide(L)'
;MSKNIPDNSIIMGIDPGTNIMGFGIIKITGKNMELLDLVEYKLPSKDDHSVKLSKIFKKTSELIKSYSPDLIAIEAPFFGKNVQSMLKLGRAQGVSIAAALNSNIPITEYSPKKIKMAITGNGNSSKEQVAKMLKSMLKIKELPKNLDSTDGLAAAVCHFFNFDNYDKKKKKYSNWSSFIDKNPEKLS
;
A
#
# COMPACT_ATOMS: atom_id res chain seq x y z
N MET A 1 5.36 -13.96 -20.97
CA MET A 1 4.04 -13.32 -20.86
C MET A 1 4.09 -12.43 -19.62
N SER A 2 3.87 -11.13 -19.75
CA SER A 2 3.70 -10.24 -18.60
C SER A 2 2.41 -10.69 -17.87
N LYS A 3 2.51 -11.01 -16.58
CA LYS A 3 1.32 -11.28 -15.78
C LYS A 3 0.67 -9.94 -15.45
N ASN A 4 -0.35 -9.56 -16.20
CA ASN A 4 -1.24 -8.47 -15.80
C ASN A 4 -1.98 -8.87 -14.52
N ILE A 5 -2.36 -7.89 -13.70
CA ILE A 5 -3.32 -8.14 -12.62
C ILE A 5 -4.56 -8.79 -13.28
N PRO A 6 -5.07 -9.91 -12.72
CA PRO A 6 -6.27 -10.53 -13.27
C PRO A 6 -7.42 -9.52 -13.33
N ASP A 7 -8.24 -9.65 -14.37
CA ASP A 7 -9.43 -8.80 -14.49
C ASP A 7 -10.40 -9.03 -13.33
N ASN A 8 -11.08 -7.99 -12.90
CA ASN A 8 -11.92 -7.96 -11.71
C ASN A 8 -11.21 -8.12 -10.36
N SER A 9 -9.86 -8.09 -10.33
CA SER A 9 -9.14 -8.12 -9.04
C SER A 9 -9.41 -6.87 -8.21
N ILE A 10 -9.45 -7.07 -6.89
CA ILE A 10 -9.58 -6.00 -5.89
C ILE A 10 -8.23 -5.80 -5.20
N ILE A 11 -7.76 -4.56 -5.18
CA ILE A 11 -6.56 -4.16 -4.45
C ILE A 11 -6.97 -3.28 -3.27
N MET A 12 -6.54 -3.65 -2.07
CA MET A 12 -6.66 -2.81 -0.88
C MET A 12 -5.32 -2.18 -0.56
N GLY A 13 -5.28 -0.86 -0.51
CA GLY A 13 -4.12 -0.10 -0.04
C GLY A 13 -4.31 0.33 1.40
N ILE A 14 -3.24 0.29 2.18
CA ILE A 14 -3.22 0.63 3.61
C ILE A 14 -2.11 1.65 3.86
N ASP A 15 -2.47 2.77 4.50
CA ASP A 15 -1.53 3.66 5.17
C ASP A 15 -1.64 3.43 6.69
N PRO A 16 -0.64 2.77 7.30
CA PRO A 16 -0.67 2.47 8.72
C PRO A 16 -0.46 3.72 9.58
N GLY A 17 -1.33 3.91 10.57
CA GLY A 17 -1.21 5.01 11.52
C GLY A 17 -1.59 4.58 12.94
N THR A 18 -1.13 5.33 13.95
CA THR A 18 -1.46 5.10 15.36
C THR A 18 -2.54 6.06 15.90
N ASN A 19 -2.92 7.06 15.11
CA ASN A 19 -4.02 7.99 15.40
C ASN A 19 -5.08 7.94 14.30
N ILE A 20 -4.65 7.88 13.06
CA ILE A 20 -5.50 7.78 11.89
C ILE A 20 -4.88 6.73 10.96
N MET A 21 -5.69 5.85 10.39
CA MET A 21 -5.31 4.95 9.31
C MET A 21 -6.09 5.29 8.06
N GLY A 22 -5.44 5.19 6.92
CA GLY A 22 -6.08 5.31 5.62
C GLY A 22 -6.21 3.95 4.93
N PHE A 23 -7.38 3.69 4.34
CA PHE A 23 -7.60 2.54 3.46
C PHE A 23 -8.22 3.02 2.16
N GLY A 24 -7.72 2.50 1.05
CA GLY A 24 -8.31 2.74 -0.26
C GLY A 24 -8.51 1.43 -0.98
N ILE A 25 -9.71 1.17 -1.47
CA ILE A 25 -10.06 -0.07 -2.15
C ILE A 25 -10.40 0.24 -3.60
N ILE A 26 -9.70 -0.41 -4.52
CA ILE A 26 -9.94 -0.26 -5.97
C ILE A 26 -10.22 -1.60 -6.60
N LYS A 27 -11.09 -1.59 -7.62
CA LYS A 27 -11.34 -2.71 -8.51
C LYS A 27 -10.63 -2.46 -9.85
N ILE A 28 -10.04 -3.51 -10.40
CA ILE A 28 -9.34 -3.47 -11.68
C ILE A 28 -10.25 -4.08 -12.74
N THR A 29 -10.43 -3.37 -13.87
CA THR A 29 -11.15 -3.88 -15.04
C THR A 29 -10.31 -3.56 -16.27
N GLY A 30 -9.62 -4.57 -16.76
CA GLY A 30 -8.63 -4.42 -17.84
C GLY A 30 -7.50 -3.48 -17.43
N LYS A 31 -7.43 -2.30 -18.07
CA LYS A 31 -6.45 -1.25 -17.76
C LYS A 31 -7.04 -0.11 -16.91
N ASN A 32 -8.28 -0.24 -16.49
CA ASN A 32 -8.98 0.79 -15.72
C ASN A 32 -9.02 0.43 -14.24
N MET A 33 -9.06 1.47 -13.41
CA MET A 33 -9.24 1.37 -11.96
C MET A 33 -10.56 2.04 -11.61
N GLU A 34 -11.33 1.41 -10.75
CA GLU A 34 -12.55 1.95 -10.15
C GLU A 34 -12.37 2.05 -8.63
N LEU A 35 -12.69 3.20 -8.05
CA LEU A 35 -12.70 3.35 -6.60
C LEU A 35 -13.95 2.66 -6.04
N LEU A 36 -13.74 1.66 -5.18
CA LEU A 36 -14.83 1.01 -4.44
C LEU A 36 -15.09 1.70 -3.11
N ASP A 37 -14.02 2.03 -2.37
CA ASP A 37 -14.17 2.69 -1.07
C ASP A 37 -12.91 3.47 -0.67
N LEU A 38 -13.12 4.45 0.22
CA LEU A 38 -12.08 5.30 0.78
C LEU A 38 -12.37 5.51 2.26
N VAL A 39 -11.63 4.82 3.13
CA VAL A 39 -11.91 4.75 4.56
C VAL A 39 -10.85 5.47 5.37
N GLU A 40 -11.26 6.41 6.19
CA GLU A 40 -10.46 6.98 7.27
C GLU A 40 -10.87 6.31 8.60
N TYR A 41 -9.94 5.71 9.30
CA TYR A 41 -10.18 5.07 10.57
C TYR A 41 -9.44 5.78 11.70
N LYS A 42 -10.18 6.48 12.55
CA LYS A 42 -9.64 7.22 13.69
C LYS A 42 -9.49 6.32 14.90
N LEU A 43 -8.30 6.34 15.49
CA LEU A 43 -7.97 5.66 16.73
C LEU A 43 -7.97 6.67 17.87
N PRO A 44 -8.82 6.51 18.91
CA PRO A 44 -8.89 7.46 20.02
C PRO A 44 -7.52 7.68 20.66
N SER A 45 -7.18 8.95 20.91
CA SER A 45 -5.87 9.31 21.51
C SER A 45 -5.70 8.78 22.94
N LYS A 46 -6.82 8.62 23.67
CA LYS A 46 -6.86 8.07 25.03
C LYS A 46 -6.64 6.56 25.13
N ASP A 47 -6.74 5.84 24.02
CA ASP A 47 -6.53 4.40 24.03
C ASP A 47 -5.05 4.06 24.19
N ASP A 48 -4.77 3.07 25.03
CA ASP A 48 -3.46 2.48 25.12
C ASP A 48 -3.00 1.88 23.80
N HIS A 49 -1.70 1.79 23.60
CA HIS A 49 -1.15 1.30 22.33
C HIS A 49 -1.61 -0.13 21.99
N SER A 50 -1.71 -1.02 22.97
CA SER A 50 -2.23 -2.39 22.80
C SER A 50 -3.68 -2.42 22.32
N VAL A 51 -4.52 -1.54 22.90
CA VAL A 51 -5.94 -1.39 22.48
C VAL A 51 -6.01 -0.88 21.03
N LYS A 52 -5.17 0.09 20.68
CA LYS A 52 -5.08 0.57 19.29
C LYS A 52 -4.69 -0.53 18.33
N LEU A 53 -3.68 -1.36 18.66
CA LEU A 53 -3.27 -2.50 17.83
C LEU A 53 -4.42 -3.51 17.63
N SER A 54 -5.17 -3.83 18.70
CA SER A 54 -6.36 -4.69 18.60
C SER A 54 -7.41 -4.10 17.64
N LYS A 55 -7.67 -2.78 17.73
CA LYS A 55 -8.60 -2.07 16.85
C LYS A 55 -8.13 -2.08 15.39
N ILE A 56 -6.82 -1.90 15.15
CA ILE A 56 -6.20 -1.98 13.82
C ILE A 56 -6.43 -3.36 13.20
N PHE A 57 -6.13 -4.43 13.96
CA PHE A 57 -6.35 -5.80 13.50
C PHE A 57 -7.82 -6.04 13.11
N LYS A 58 -8.74 -5.68 14.01
CA LYS A 58 -10.18 -5.85 13.79
C LYS A 58 -10.66 -5.09 12.56
N LYS A 59 -10.27 -3.80 12.41
CA LYS A 59 -10.68 -2.98 11.27
C LYS A 59 -10.13 -3.49 9.95
N THR A 60 -8.85 -3.87 9.92
CA THR A 60 -8.23 -4.48 8.73
C THR A 60 -8.92 -5.77 8.35
N SER A 61 -9.18 -6.67 9.31
CA SER A 61 -9.90 -7.93 9.08
C SER A 61 -11.34 -7.72 8.62
N GLU A 62 -12.05 -6.71 9.16
CA GLU A 62 -13.40 -6.32 8.72
C GLU A 62 -13.42 -5.91 7.25
N LEU A 63 -12.49 -5.02 6.85
CA LEU A 63 -12.39 -4.57 5.46
C LEU A 63 -12.00 -5.70 4.51
N ILE A 64 -11.08 -6.58 4.92
CA ILE A 64 -10.72 -7.79 4.18
C ILE A 64 -11.96 -8.67 3.95
N LYS A 65 -12.76 -8.90 4.99
CA LYS A 65 -13.99 -9.70 4.88
C LYS A 65 -15.04 -9.04 3.98
N SER A 66 -15.17 -7.71 4.06
CA SER A 66 -16.18 -6.95 3.30
C SER A 66 -15.87 -6.87 1.82
N TYR A 67 -14.61 -6.68 1.45
CA TYR A 67 -14.20 -6.44 0.06
C TYR A 67 -13.51 -7.63 -0.59
N SER A 68 -13.07 -8.63 0.18
CA SER A 68 -12.34 -9.81 -0.30
C SER A 68 -11.22 -9.44 -1.27
N PRO A 69 -10.26 -8.57 -0.87
CA PRO A 69 -9.20 -8.13 -1.78
C PRO A 69 -8.29 -9.29 -2.17
N ASP A 70 -7.88 -9.32 -3.45
CA ASP A 70 -6.93 -10.30 -3.98
C ASP A 70 -5.49 -9.93 -3.61
N LEU A 71 -5.22 -8.64 -3.43
CA LEU A 71 -3.89 -8.06 -3.20
C LEU A 71 -3.97 -6.95 -2.17
N ILE A 72 -2.95 -6.85 -1.31
CA ILE A 72 -2.80 -5.75 -0.38
C ILE A 72 -1.49 -5.01 -0.64
N ALA A 73 -1.59 -3.69 -0.73
CA ALA A 73 -0.45 -2.77 -0.78
C ALA A 73 -0.39 -1.99 0.52
N ILE A 74 0.76 -1.93 1.16
CA ILE A 74 0.90 -1.21 2.43
C ILE A 74 2.06 -0.21 2.36
N GLU A 75 1.86 0.99 2.90
CA GLU A 75 2.92 1.95 3.01
C GLU A 75 3.92 1.53 4.10
N ALA A 76 5.20 1.53 3.75
CA ALA A 76 6.26 1.24 4.69
C ALA A 76 6.52 2.44 5.62
N PRO A 77 6.79 2.22 6.91
CA PRO A 77 7.13 3.29 7.84
C PRO A 77 8.33 4.11 7.34
N PHE A 78 8.23 5.42 7.44
CA PHE A 78 9.34 6.30 7.12
C PHE A 78 10.29 6.45 8.31
N PHE A 79 11.60 6.46 8.04
CA PHE A 79 12.61 6.70 9.06
C PHE A 79 12.57 8.16 9.52
N GLY A 80 11.95 8.40 10.67
CA GLY A 80 11.86 9.72 11.30
C GLY A 80 12.87 9.88 12.44
N LYS A 81 13.02 11.11 12.93
CA LYS A 81 13.90 11.42 14.07
C LYS A 81 13.39 10.83 15.40
N ASN A 82 12.09 10.56 15.53
CA ASN A 82 11.49 10.02 16.73
C ASN A 82 11.36 8.49 16.66
N VAL A 83 12.32 7.79 17.25
CA VAL A 83 12.39 6.32 17.29
C VAL A 83 11.15 5.68 17.92
N GLN A 84 10.61 6.28 19.00
CA GLN A 84 9.41 5.73 19.66
C GLN A 84 8.18 5.79 18.77
N SER A 85 8.01 6.87 18.03
CA SER A 85 6.93 6.98 17.03
C SER A 85 7.09 5.96 15.90
N MET A 86 8.31 5.76 15.43
CA MET A 86 8.61 4.76 14.40
C MET A 86 8.30 3.34 14.87
N LEU A 87 8.69 2.98 16.09
CA LEU A 87 8.39 1.66 16.66
C LEU A 87 6.88 1.44 16.79
N LYS A 88 6.13 2.45 17.23
CA LYS A 88 4.66 2.37 17.30
C LYS A 88 4.04 2.20 15.91
N LEU A 89 4.53 2.92 14.92
CA LEU A 89 4.06 2.85 13.53
C LEU A 89 4.39 1.48 12.91
N GLY A 90 5.61 0.96 13.11
CA GLY A 90 5.99 -0.37 12.64
C GLY A 90 5.14 -1.50 13.27
N ARG A 91 4.74 -1.35 14.55
CA ARG A 91 3.79 -2.29 15.18
C ARG A 91 2.40 -2.21 14.55
N ALA A 92 1.89 -1.00 14.27
CA ALA A 92 0.61 -0.81 13.58
C ALA A 92 0.63 -1.44 12.17
N GLN A 93 1.71 -1.24 11.42
CA GLN A 93 1.94 -1.89 10.13
C GLN A 93 1.98 -3.40 10.27
N GLY A 94 2.78 -3.94 11.20
CA GLY A 94 2.92 -5.38 11.42
C GLY A 94 1.60 -6.07 11.76
N VAL A 95 0.73 -5.38 12.53
CA VAL A 95 -0.62 -5.89 12.84
C VAL A 95 -1.52 -5.91 11.60
N SER A 96 -1.44 -4.90 10.73
CA SER A 96 -2.17 -4.89 9.45
C SER A 96 -1.67 -6.01 8.52
N ILE A 97 -0.36 -6.24 8.48
CA ILE A 97 0.25 -7.36 7.76
C ILE A 97 -0.25 -8.70 8.33
N ALA A 98 -0.27 -8.87 9.64
CA ALA A 98 -0.75 -10.09 10.29
C ALA A 98 -2.22 -10.39 9.95
N ALA A 99 -3.08 -9.38 9.90
CA ALA A 99 -4.48 -9.53 9.49
C ALA A 99 -4.61 -10.02 8.03
N ALA A 100 -3.79 -9.49 7.13
CA ALA A 100 -3.77 -9.91 5.73
C ALA A 100 -3.24 -11.34 5.56
N LEU A 101 -2.13 -11.68 6.23
CA LEU A 101 -1.54 -13.03 6.20
C LEU A 101 -2.49 -14.08 6.78
N ASN A 102 -3.22 -13.74 7.85
CA ASN A 102 -4.25 -14.61 8.42
C ASN A 102 -5.38 -14.95 7.44
N SER A 103 -5.58 -14.11 6.43
CA SER A 103 -6.53 -14.30 5.33
C SER A 103 -5.89 -14.83 4.05
N ASN A 104 -4.61 -15.24 4.09
CA ASN A 104 -3.81 -15.73 2.96
C ASN A 104 -3.73 -14.75 1.77
N ILE A 105 -3.81 -13.44 2.04
CA ILE A 105 -3.74 -12.41 0.99
C ILE A 105 -2.29 -11.95 0.81
N PRO A 106 -1.76 -11.96 -0.42
CA PRO A 106 -0.41 -11.47 -0.69
C PRO A 106 -0.29 -9.97 -0.46
N ILE A 107 0.85 -9.58 0.15
CA ILE A 107 1.14 -8.20 0.54
C ILE A 107 2.37 -7.71 -0.19
N THR A 108 2.34 -6.43 -0.56
CA THR A 108 3.51 -5.71 -1.09
C THR A 108 3.68 -4.39 -0.35
N GLU A 109 4.90 -4.17 0.16
CA GLU A 109 5.26 -2.93 0.85
C GLU A 109 5.87 -1.91 -0.13
N TYR A 110 5.49 -0.66 0.03
CA TYR A 110 6.00 0.45 -0.77
C TYR A 110 6.48 1.61 0.11
N SER A 111 7.68 2.13 -0.18
CA SER A 111 8.12 3.36 0.47
C SER A 111 7.27 4.57 0.05
N PRO A 112 7.09 5.58 0.93
CA PRO A 112 6.36 6.81 0.60
C PRO A 112 6.86 7.47 -0.69
N LYS A 113 8.18 7.52 -0.88
CA LYS A 113 8.79 8.08 -2.10
C LYS A 113 8.40 7.32 -3.36
N LYS A 114 8.32 5.97 -3.27
CA LYS A 114 7.93 5.13 -4.41
C LYS A 114 6.44 5.31 -4.75
N ILE A 115 5.58 5.43 -3.74
CA ILE A 115 4.15 5.72 -3.92
C ILE A 115 3.97 7.04 -4.65
N LYS A 116 4.60 8.11 -4.17
CA LYS A 116 4.55 9.43 -4.80
C LYS A 116 5.06 9.41 -6.24
N MET A 117 6.20 8.76 -6.48
CA MET A 117 6.79 8.60 -7.80
C MET A 117 5.85 7.88 -8.77
N ALA A 118 5.17 6.84 -8.33
CA ALA A 118 4.26 6.07 -9.18
C ALA A 118 3.05 6.89 -9.63
N ILE A 119 2.56 7.79 -8.78
CA ILE A 119 1.34 8.57 -9.05
C ILE A 119 1.63 9.87 -9.78
N THR A 120 2.68 10.58 -9.37
CA THR A 120 2.95 11.95 -9.85
C THR A 120 4.17 12.06 -10.75
N GLY A 121 4.97 11.00 -10.89
CA GLY A 121 6.28 11.05 -11.53
C GLY A 121 7.37 11.74 -10.69
N ASN A 122 7.06 12.22 -9.47
CA ASN A 122 8.01 12.90 -8.59
C ASN A 122 7.85 12.39 -7.14
N GLY A 123 8.90 11.74 -6.61
CA GLY A 123 8.90 11.20 -5.24
C GLY A 123 8.88 12.25 -4.12
N ASN A 124 9.03 13.53 -4.43
CA ASN A 124 8.99 14.64 -3.48
C ASN A 124 7.67 15.43 -3.54
N SER A 125 6.68 14.93 -4.28
CA SER A 125 5.37 15.59 -4.38
C SER A 125 4.69 15.75 -3.02
N SER A 126 3.93 16.84 -2.89
CA SER A 126 3.12 17.06 -1.69
C SER A 126 1.92 16.11 -1.64
N LYS A 127 1.32 15.98 -0.46
CA LYS A 127 0.12 15.17 -0.24
C LYS A 127 -1.05 15.64 -1.12
N GLU A 128 -1.19 16.95 -1.25
CA GLU A 128 -2.23 17.58 -2.07
C GLU A 128 -2.05 17.29 -3.57
N GLN A 129 -0.79 17.27 -4.04
CA GLN A 129 -0.49 16.90 -5.42
C GLN A 129 -0.85 15.45 -5.72
N VAL A 130 -0.51 14.54 -4.81
CA VAL A 130 -0.89 13.11 -4.91
C VAL A 130 -2.41 12.97 -4.94
N ALA A 131 -3.13 13.61 -4.00
CA ALA A 131 -4.59 13.55 -3.92
C ALA A 131 -5.27 14.10 -5.19
N LYS A 132 -4.77 15.21 -5.76
CA LYS A 132 -5.27 15.76 -7.03
C LYS A 132 -5.09 14.80 -8.20
N MET A 133 -3.93 14.12 -8.28
CA MET A 133 -3.69 13.12 -9.31
C MET A 133 -4.62 11.92 -9.16
N LEU A 134 -4.80 11.40 -7.95
CA LEU A 134 -5.75 10.31 -7.67
C LEU A 134 -7.18 10.69 -8.05
N LYS A 135 -7.60 11.92 -7.72
CA LYS A 135 -8.91 12.46 -8.12
C LYS A 135 -9.12 12.39 -9.61
N SER A 136 -8.11 12.80 -10.39
CA SER A 136 -8.16 12.78 -11.85
C SER A 136 -8.17 11.37 -12.41
N MET A 137 -7.28 10.49 -11.93
CA MET A 137 -7.14 9.10 -12.42
C MET A 137 -8.38 8.26 -12.17
N LEU A 138 -8.99 8.40 -10.99
CA LEU A 138 -10.14 7.61 -10.55
C LEU A 138 -11.48 8.35 -10.73
N LYS A 139 -11.46 9.54 -11.33
CA LYS A 139 -12.65 10.39 -11.57
C LYS A 139 -13.47 10.63 -10.28
N ILE A 140 -12.78 10.82 -9.16
CA ILE A 140 -13.40 11.06 -7.85
C ILE A 140 -14.10 12.42 -7.89
N LYS A 141 -15.39 12.49 -7.58
CA LYS A 141 -16.18 13.74 -7.61
C LYS A 141 -15.65 14.75 -6.59
N GLU A 142 -15.49 14.30 -5.34
CA GLU A 142 -15.03 15.15 -4.24
C GLU A 142 -13.96 14.41 -3.43
N LEU A 143 -12.87 15.10 -3.10
CA LEU A 143 -11.86 14.56 -2.18
C LEU A 143 -12.36 14.73 -0.73
N PRO A 144 -11.99 13.81 0.17
CA PRO A 144 -12.27 13.98 1.59
C PRO A 144 -11.55 15.22 2.12
N LYS A 145 -12.12 15.88 3.13
CA LYS A 145 -11.51 17.05 3.80
C LYS A 145 -10.15 16.70 4.40
N ASN A 146 -10.03 15.49 4.96
CA ASN A 146 -8.78 14.96 5.45
C ASN A 146 -8.20 13.99 4.41
N LEU A 147 -6.95 14.22 3.99
CA LEU A 147 -6.30 13.45 2.94
C LEU A 147 -5.66 12.13 3.44
N ASP A 148 -5.76 11.78 4.74
CA ASP A 148 -5.15 10.56 5.27
C ASP A 148 -5.70 9.28 4.63
N SER A 149 -6.99 9.26 4.29
CA SER A 149 -7.56 8.14 3.53
C SER A 149 -7.00 8.03 2.10
N THR A 150 -6.57 9.15 1.51
CA THR A 150 -5.98 9.15 0.16
C THR A 150 -4.59 8.52 0.12
N ASP A 151 -3.87 8.42 1.25
CA ASP A 151 -2.56 7.78 1.31
C ASP A 151 -2.70 6.26 1.18
N GLY A 152 -3.71 5.65 1.80
CA GLY A 152 -4.05 4.25 1.55
C GLY A 152 -4.43 3.99 0.09
N LEU A 153 -5.26 4.87 -0.50
CA LEU A 153 -5.60 4.78 -1.93
C LEU A 153 -4.37 4.91 -2.83
N ALA A 154 -3.43 5.80 -2.47
CA ALA A 154 -2.17 5.96 -3.17
C ALA A 154 -1.33 4.66 -3.18
N ALA A 155 -1.32 3.91 -2.08
CA ALA A 155 -0.66 2.62 -2.00
C ALA A 155 -1.30 1.59 -2.96
N ALA A 156 -2.64 1.51 -3.04
CA ALA A 156 -3.34 0.63 -3.97
C ALA A 156 -3.02 0.97 -5.43
N VAL A 157 -3.11 2.25 -5.81
CA VAL A 157 -2.79 2.73 -7.17
C VAL A 157 -1.31 2.52 -7.51
N CYS A 158 -0.41 2.74 -6.55
CA CYS A 158 1.01 2.43 -6.72
C CYS A 158 1.22 0.94 -7.04
N HIS A 159 0.49 0.05 -6.37
CA HIS A 159 0.58 -1.38 -6.62
C HIS A 159 0.11 -1.73 -8.03
N PHE A 160 -1.01 -1.17 -8.48
CA PHE A 160 -1.50 -1.35 -9.85
C PHE A 160 -0.44 -1.01 -10.89
N PHE A 161 0.23 0.15 -10.78
CA PHE A 161 1.27 0.56 -11.73
C PHE A 161 2.57 -0.25 -11.64
N ASN A 162 2.84 -0.90 -10.51
CA ASN A 162 4.09 -1.63 -10.29
C ASN A 162 3.94 -3.15 -10.37
N PHE A 163 2.74 -3.69 -10.57
CA PHE A 163 2.48 -5.12 -10.54
C PHE A 163 3.32 -5.88 -11.57
N ASP A 164 3.36 -5.41 -12.81
CA ASP A 164 4.17 -5.99 -13.88
C ASP A 164 5.67 -5.99 -13.59
N ASN A 165 6.15 -4.98 -12.86
CA ASN A 165 7.56 -4.83 -12.51
C ASN A 165 7.99 -5.75 -11.35
N TYR A 166 7.05 -6.15 -10.49
CA TYR A 166 7.33 -7.00 -9.34
C TYR A 166 7.68 -8.44 -9.79
N ASP A 167 6.93 -8.99 -10.74
CA ASP A 167 7.19 -10.33 -11.30
C ASP A 167 8.49 -10.37 -12.13
N LYS A 168 8.81 -9.29 -12.83
CA LYS A 168 10.08 -9.18 -13.60
C LYS A 168 11.31 -9.19 -12.70
N LYS A 169 11.24 -8.58 -11.51
CA LYS A 169 12.34 -8.61 -10.54
C LYS A 169 12.54 -9.99 -9.89
N LYS A 170 11.46 -10.73 -9.61
CA LYS A 170 11.54 -12.10 -9.08
C LYS A 170 12.14 -13.10 -10.06
N LYS A 171 12.05 -12.85 -11.38
CA LYS A 171 12.53 -13.75 -12.43
C LYS A 171 13.92 -13.43 -12.97
N LYS A 172 14.54 -12.34 -12.53
CA LYS A 172 15.81 -11.90 -13.14
C LYS A 172 16.97 -12.86 -12.87
N TYR A 173 16.97 -13.51 -11.71
CA TYR A 173 17.99 -14.50 -11.35
C TYR A 173 17.37 -15.55 -10.43
N SER A 174 17.61 -16.84 -10.73
CA SER A 174 17.10 -17.97 -9.92
C SER A 174 17.96 -18.22 -8.68
N ASN A 175 19.24 -17.86 -8.73
CA ASN A 175 20.24 -17.99 -7.67
C ASN A 175 21.44 -17.06 -7.92
N TRP A 176 22.40 -17.05 -7.00
CA TRP A 176 23.62 -16.25 -7.08
C TRP A 176 24.48 -16.61 -8.30
N SER A 177 24.60 -17.90 -8.64
CA SER A 177 25.33 -18.34 -9.85
C SER A 177 24.74 -17.72 -11.10
N SER A 178 23.43 -17.76 -11.28
CA SER A 178 22.76 -17.17 -12.45
C SER A 178 22.88 -15.63 -12.52
N PHE A 179 23.12 -14.98 -11.37
CA PHE A 179 23.45 -13.54 -11.34
C PHE A 179 24.87 -13.31 -11.84
N ILE A 180 25.85 -14.09 -11.37
CA ILE A 180 27.26 -14.01 -11.75
C ILE A 180 27.44 -14.26 -13.24
N ASP A 181 26.85 -15.32 -13.78
CA ASP A 181 26.92 -15.70 -15.19
C ASP A 181 26.44 -14.59 -16.14
N LYS A 182 25.49 -13.76 -15.69
CA LYS A 182 24.94 -12.65 -16.47
C LYS A 182 25.57 -11.29 -16.19
N ASN A 183 26.47 -11.20 -15.24
CA ASN A 183 27.15 -9.96 -14.86
C ASN A 183 28.64 -10.22 -14.54
N PRO A 184 29.44 -10.79 -15.44
CA PRO A 184 30.80 -11.15 -15.19
C PRO A 184 31.68 -9.92 -14.83
N GLU A 185 31.29 -8.73 -15.31
CA GLU A 185 32.00 -7.47 -15.03
C GLU A 185 31.88 -6.99 -13.58
N LYS A 186 31.04 -7.62 -12.77
CA LYS A 186 30.87 -7.27 -11.34
C LYS A 186 31.71 -8.13 -10.40
N LEU A 187 32.55 -8.97 -10.94
CA LEU A 187 33.48 -9.85 -10.19
C LEU A 187 34.91 -9.36 -10.18
N SER A 188 35.17 -8.25 -10.86
CA SER A 188 36.50 -7.57 -10.90
C SER A 188 36.62 -6.53 -9.79
#